data_1299b7c30822886fac65cee4ae49bbe5
#
_entry.id   1299b7c30822886fac65cee4ae49bbe5
#
_cell.length_a   1.000
_cell.length_b   1.000
_cell.length_c   1.000
_cell.angle_alpha   90.00
_cell.angle_beta   90.00
_cell.angle_gamma   90.00
#
_symmetry.space_group_name_H-M   'P 1'
#
loop_
_entity.id
_entity.type
_entity.pdbx_description
1 polymer ?
#
loop_
_entity_poly.entity_id
_entity_poly.type
_entity_poly.pdbx_seq_one_letter_code
_entity_poly.pdbx_strand_id
1 'polypeptide(L)'
;MLRFAFKETATEEERERVLAVIRRTASVESVSFSTVGQVLGDPGGFTHACCVGIADLPALRRYMHDPVHLAGDPQIMPYLARIAIGPDLSDDMTPTLARDTLALHEEKVALYPQWAAELGPLLEAS
;
A
#
# COMPACT_ATOMS: atom_id res chain seq x y z
N MET A 1 -2.86 -4.98 3.53
CA MET A 1 -1.54 -4.67 4.12
C MET A 1 -0.52 -4.50 3.01
N LEU A 2 0.33 -3.49 3.11
CA LEU A 2 1.44 -3.25 2.20
C LEU A 2 2.74 -3.47 2.96
N ARG A 3 3.57 -4.42 2.50
CA ARG A 3 4.90 -4.65 3.06
C ARG A 3 5.94 -4.12 2.09
N PHE A 4 7.02 -3.58 2.59
CA PHE A 4 8.06 -3.02 1.72
C PHE A 4 9.45 -3.06 2.38
N ALA A 5 10.47 -2.89 1.52
CA ALA A 5 11.84 -2.71 1.94
C ALA A 5 12.43 -1.51 1.20
N PHE A 6 13.21 -0.71 1.90
CA PHE A 6 13.92 0.42 1.30
C PHE A 6 15.11 -0.04 0.47
N LYS A 7 15.47 0.77 -0.52
CA LYS A 7 16.78 0.65 -1.17
C LYS A 7 17.88 0.89 -0.15
N GLU A 8 18.99 0.17 -0.28
CA GLU A 8 20.16 0.38 0.59
C GLU A 8 20.70 1.81 0.49
N THR A 9 20.53 2.44 -0.66
CA THR A 9 20.96 3.83 -0.90
C THR A 9 20.06 4.88 -0.25
N ALA A 10 18.87 4.50 0.22
CA ALA A 10 17.98 5.43 0.90
C ALA A 10 18.58 5.86 2.24
N THR A 11 18.72 7.17 2.43
CA THR A 11 19.23 7.74 3.67
C THR A 11 18.19 7.63 4.79
N GLU A 12 18.61 7.76 6.03
CA GLU A 12 17.69 7.78 7.17
C GLU A 12 16.65 8.89 7.06
N GLU A 13 17.07 10.07 6.65
CA GLU A 13 16.20 11.21 6.43
C GLU A 13 15.16 10.93 5.34
N GLU A 14 15.58 10.30 4.23
CA GLU A 14 14.67 9.90 3.16
C GLU A 14 13.66 8.85 3.63
N ARG A 15 14.11 7.86 4.42
CA ARG A 15 13.25 6.84 5.01
C ARG A 15 12.19 7.46 5.93
N GLU A 16 12.59 8.40 6.77
CA GLU A 16 11.66 9.11 7.65
C GLU A 16 10.62 9.91 6.86
N ARG A 17 11.02 10.57 5.79
CA ARG A 17 10.08 11.29 4.90
C ARG A 17 9.09 10.34 4.24
N VAL A 18 9.56 9.20 3.76
CA VAL A 18 8.69 8.18 3.15
C VAL A 18 7.67 7.69 4.16
N LEU A 19 8.08 7.37 5.38
CA LEU A 19 7.16 6.94 6.43
C LEU A 19 6.15 8.02 6.78
N ALA A 20 6.54 9.29 6.79
CA ALA A 20 5.63 10.40 7.04
C ALA A 20 4.57 10.53 5.92
N VAL A 21 4.97 10.35 4.67
CA VAL A 21 4.03 10.34 3.53
C VAL A 21 3.05 9.17 3.65
N ILE A 22 3.55 7.97 3.96
CA ILE A 22 2.70 6.78 4.13
C ILE A 22 1.72 6.98 5.27
N ARG A 23 2.14 7.54 6.40
CA ARG A 23 1.24 7.84 7.54
C ARG A 23 0.15 8.82 7.15
N ARG A 24 0.45 9.80 6.33
CA ARG A 24 -0.54 10.75 5.83
C ARG A 24 -1.58 10.04 4.95
N THR A 25 -1.14 9.21 4.03
CA THR A 25 -2.03 8.39 3.20
C THR A 25 -2.88 7.46 4.05
N ALA A 26 -2.30 6.86 5.07
CA ALA A 26 -2.99 5.94 5.99
C ALA A 26 -3.96 6.65 6.96
N SER A 27 -4.05 7.97 6.90
CA SER A 27 -4.91 8.78 7.78
C SER A 27 -6.06 9.46 7.07
N VAL A 28 -6.31 9.15 5.80
CA VAL A 28 -7.43 9.72 5.05
C VAL A 28 -8.77 9.20 5.58
N GLU A 29 -9.85 9.92 5.27
CA GLU A 29 -11.18 9.66 5.83
C GLU A 29 -11.68 8.23 5.61
N SER A 30 -11.37 7.61 4.48
CA SER A 30 -11.82 6.26 4.15
C SER A 30 -11.15 5.16 4.97
N VAL A 31 -10.12 5.49 5.75
CA VAL A 31 -9.39 4.56 6.63
C VAL A 31 -9.99 4.60 8.03
N SER A 32 -10.38 3.44 8.55
CA SER A 32 -10.96 3.32 9.91
C SER A 32 -9.87 3.33 10.99
N PHE A 33 -8.75 2.66 10.73
CA PHE A 33 -7.57 2.63 11.60
C PHE A 33 -6.33 2.31 10.78
N SER A 34 -5.16 2.61 11.30
CA SER A 34 -3.92 2.27 10.60
C SER A 34 -2.75 2.04 11.56
N THR A 35 -1.78 1.27 11.10
CA THR A 35 -0.47 1.15 11.72
C THR A 35 0.58 1.19 10.62
N VAL A 36 1.58 2.04 10.80
CA VAL A 36 2.71 2.17 9.88
C VAL A 36 4.00 2.05 10.69
N GLY A 37 4.84 1.10 10.34
CA GLY A 37 6.08 0.89 11.09
C GLY A 37 6.88 -0.31 10.61
N GLN A 38 7.68 -0.86 11.52
CA GLN A 38 8.53 -2.01 11.22
C GLN A 38 7.74 -3.31 11.26
N VAL A 39 8.13 -4.23 10.39
CA VAL A 39 7.65 -5.62 10.42
C VAL A 39 8.62 -6.46 11.23
N LEU A 40 8.08 -7.27 12.12
CA LEU A 40 8.87 -8.15 12.97
C LEU A 40 8.74 -9.59 12.46
N GLY A 41 9.89 -10.21 12.12
CA GLY A 41 9.94 -11.63 11.82
C GLY A 41 9.41 -12.03 10.44
N ASP A 42 9.45 -11.15 9.45
CA ASP A 42 9.06 -11.51 8.09
C ASP A 42 10.15 -12.34 7.40
N PRO A 43 9.88 -13.63 7.07
CA PRO A 43 10.86 -14.46 6.38
C PRO A 43 11.15 -13.99 4.96
N GLY A 44 10.28 -13.17 4.37
CA GLY A 44 10.48 -12.58 3.05
C GLY A 44 11.46 -11.41 3.01
N GLY A 45 11.93 -10.95 4.18
CA GLY A 45 12.90 -9.86 4.27
C GLY A 45 12.31 -8.47 4.14
N PHE A 46 11.00 -8.31 4.17
CA PHE A 46 10.38 -7.00 4.24
C PHE A 46 10.59 -6.41 5.63
N THR A 47 10.96 -5.15 5.69
CA THR A 47 11.36 -4.49 6.93
C THR A 47 10.29 -3.56 7.50
N HIS A 48 9.40 -3.08 6.65
CA HIS A 48 8.36 -2.12 7.01
C HIS A 48 7.02 -2.52 6.41
N ALA A 49 5.95 -2.02 7.02
CA ALA A 49 4.60 -2.23 6.50
C ALA A 49 3.67 -1.09 6.86
N CYS A 50 2.62 -0.99 6.04
CA CYS A 50 1.46 -0.17 6.31
C CYS A 50 0.24 -1.09 6.36
N CYS A 51 -0.45 -1.10 7.49
CA CYS A 51 -1.71 -1.81 7.65
C CYS A 51 -2.82 -0.78 7.81
N VAL A 52 -3.80 -0.80 6.91
CA VAL A 52 -4.98 0.07 6.99
C VAL A 52 -6.23 -0.77 7.16
N GLY A 53 -7.10 -0.35 8.07
CA GLY A 53 -8.43 -0.93 8.22
C GLY A 53 -9.41 -0.20 7.33
N ILE A 54 -10.10 -0.96 6.47
CA ILE A 54 -11.08 -0.44 5.49
C ILE A 54 -12.42 -1.09 5.78
N ALA A 55 -13.47 -0.30 5.96
CA ALA A 55 -14.75 -0.79 6.44
C ALA A 55 -15.50 -1.67 5.43
N ASP A 56 -15.42 -1.33 4.14
CA ASP A 56 -16.16 -2.00 3.06
C ASP A 56 -15.54 -1.71 1.69
N LEU A 57 -16.09 -2.32 0.64
CA LEU A 57 -15.59 -2.11 -0.73
C LEU A 57 -15.74 -0.66 -1.21
N PRO A 58 -16.83 0.06 -0.94
CA PRO A 58 -16.90 1.49 -1.28
C PRO A 58 -15.81 2.32 -0.60
N ALA A 59 -15.49 2.05 0.66
CA ALA A 59 -14.40 2.72 1.37
C ALA A 59 -13.05 2.38 0.75
N LEU A 60 -12.83 1.13 0.35
CA LEU A 60 -11.61 0.71 -0.33
C LEU A 60 -11.44 1.45 -1.66
N ARG A 61 -12.50 1.59 -2.43
CA ARG A 61 -12.47 2.35 -3.68
C ARG A 61 -12.10 3.81 -3.43
N ARG A 62 -12.70 4.46 -2.43
CA ARG A 62 -12.35 5.84 -2.06
C ARG A 62 -10.89 5.96 -1.64
N TYR A 63 -10.39 5.00 -0.87
CA TYR A 63 -8.99 4.95 -0.46
C TYR A 63 -8.05 4.86 -1.66
N MET A 64 -8.33 3.96 -2.60
CA MET A 64 -7.51 3.76 -3.79
C MET A 64 -7.42 4.99 -4.69
N HIS A 65 -8.48 5.78 -4.75
CA HIS A 65 -8.58 6.97 -5.59
C HIS A 65 -8.43 8.29 -4.81
N ASP A 66 -8.12 8.22 -3.54
CA ASP A 66 -7.96 9.43 -2.72
C ASP A 66 -6.80 10.27 -3.26
N PRO A 67 -7.01 11.60 -3.45
CA PRO A 67 -5.95 12.48 -3.96
C PRO A 67 -4.67 12.47 -3.13
N VAL A 68 -4.79 12.31 -1.81
CA VAL A 68 -3.63 12.20 -0.92
C VAL A 68 -2.84 10.93 -1.20
N HIS A 69 -3.54 9.81 -1.41
CA HIS A 69 -2.92 8.53 -1.75
C HIS A 69 -2.22 8.63 -3.12
N LEU A 70 -2.93 9.12 -4.12
CA LEU A 70 -2.40 9.23 -5.49
C LEU A 70 -1.18 10.17 -5.55
N ALA A 71 -1.20 11.26 -4.80
CA ALA A 71 -0.06 12.18 -4.74
C ALA A 71 1.11 11.64 -3.92
N GLY A 72 0.84 10.79 -2.95
CA GLY A 72 1.86 10.22 -2.07
C GLY A 72 2.73 9.16 -2.74
N ASP A 73 2.14 8.29 -3.54
CA ASP A 73 2.85 7.15 -4.13
C ASP A 73 4.10 7.54 -4.94
N PRO A 74 4.07 8.55 -5.81
CA PRO A 74 5.28 8.99 -6.50
C PRO A 74 6.40 9.52 -5.60
N GLN A 75 6.05 9.96 -4.39
CA GLN A 75 7.00 10.46 -3.41
C GLN A 75 7.71 9.35 -2.65
N ILE A 76 7.15 8.13 -2.64
CA ILE A 76 7.70 7.01 -1.87
C ILE A 76 8.39 5.97 -2.75
N MET A 77 7.82 5.65 -3.91
CA MET A 77 8.30 4.55 -4.76
C MET A 77 9.78 4.64 -5.16
N PRO A 78 10.36 5.82 -5.43
CA PRO A 78 11.78 5.90 -5.79
C PRO A 78 12.74 5.39 -4.72
N TYR A 79 12.31 5.35 -3.47
CA TYR A 79 13.14 4.93 -2.33
C TYR A 79 12.94 3.48 -1.92
N LEU A 80 12.01 2.77 -2.59
CA LEU A 80 11.66 1.39 -2.25
C LEU A 80 12.36 0.42 -3.20
N ALA A 81 12.88 -0.67 -2.64
CA ALA A 81 13.47 -1.76 -3.41
C ALA A 81 12.43 -2.79 -3.80
N ARG A 82 11.48 -3.07 -2.90
CA ARG A 82 10.50 -4.15 -3.05
C ARG A 82 9.20 -3.78 -2.36
N ILE A 83 8.09 -4.24 -2.93
CA ILE A 83 6.74 -4.09 -2.37
C ILE A 83 5.99 -5.42 -2.51
N ALA A 84 5.27 -5.81 -1.47
CA ALA A 84 4.29 -6.88 -1.52
C ALA A 84 2.94 -6.36 -1.01
N ILE A 85 1.89 -6.59 -1.81
CA ILE A 85 0.52 -6.21 -1.44
C ILE A 85 -0.18 -7.47 -0.94
N GLY A 86 -0.79 -7.37 0.25
CA GLY A 86 -1.42 -8.49 0.93
C GLY A 86 -0.45 -9.31 1.78
N PRO A 87 -0.90 -10.41 2.37
CA PRO A 87 -2.30 -10.82 2.40
C PRO A 87 -3.17 -9.86 3.20
N ASP A 88 -4.48 -9.92 2.96
CA ASP A 88 -5.46 -9.15 3.70
C ASP A 88 -6.29 -10.08 4.57
N LEU A 89 -6.78 -9.55 5.67
CA LEU A 89 -7.65 -10.27 6.61
C LEU A 89 -9.00 -9.56 6.65
N SER A 90 -10.10 -10.33 6.59
CA SER A 90 -11.45 -9.79 6.69
C SER A 90 -12.33 -10.70 7.52
N ASP A 91 -13.21 -10.10 8.30
CA ASP A 91 -14.32 -10.82 8.95
C ASP A 91 -15.55 -10.94 8.02
N ASP A 92 -15.54 -10.26 6.88
CA ASP A 92 -16.52 -10.48 5.83
C ASP A 92 -16.19 -11.79 5.09
N MET A 93 -17.05 -12.79 5.26
CA MET A 93 -16.85 -14.13 4.72
C MET A 93 -17.48 -14.32 3.34
N THR A 94 -17.84 -13.25 2.65
CA THR A 94 -18.42 -13.30 1.30
C THR A 94 -17.44 -14.00 0.34
N PRO A 95 -17.86 -15.07 -0.36
CA PRO A 95 -16.95 -15.86 -1.20
C PRO A 95 -16.34 -15.09 -2.38
N THR A 96 -16.97 -13.98 -2.78
CA THR A 96 -16.51 -13.16 -3.91
C THR A 96 -15.62 -11.99 -3.50
N LEU A 97 -15.33 -11.82 -2.20
CA LEU A 97 -14.63 -10.64 -1.70
C LEU A 97 -13.25 -10.46 -2.33
N ALA A 98 -12.48 -11.53 -2.46
CA ALA A 98 -11.15 -11.48 -3.07
C ALA A 98 -11.22 -11.02 -4.53
N ARG A 99 -12.19 -11.55 -5.28
CA ARG A 99 -12.42 -11.14 -6.69
C ARG A 99 -12.82 -9.68 -6.78
N ASP A 100 -13.71 -9.22 -5.91
CA ASP A 100 -14.22 -7.86 -5.92
C ASP A 100 -13.11 -6.86 -5.52
N THR A 101 -12.27 -7.22 -4.58
CA THR A 101 -11.08 -6.44 -4.21
C THR A 101 -10.09 -6.35 -5.37
N LEU A 102 -9.83 -7.47 -6.05
CA LEU A 102 -8.94 -7.49 -7.21
C LEU A 102 -9.50 -6.61 -8.35
N ALA A 103 -10.80 -6.63 -8.57
CA ALA A 103 -11.43 -5.80 -9.59
C ALA A 103 -11.21 -4.31 -9.34
N LEU A 104 -11.24 -3.86 -8.09
CA LEU A 104 -10.94 -2.47 -7.73
C LEU A 104 -9.48 -2.13 -8.00
N HIS A 105 -8.56 -3.05 -7.73
CA HIS A 105 -7.15 -2.87 -8.04
C HIS A 105 -6.91 -2.76 -9.55
N GLU A 106 -7.54 -3.62 -10.33
CA GLU A 106 -7.47 -3.59 -11.81
C GLU A 106 -8.04 -2.28 -12.37
N GLU A 107 -9.12 -1.76 -11.79
CA GLU A 107 -9.66 -0.44 -12.13
C GLU A 107 -8.63 0.66 -11.91
N LYS A 108 -7.93 0.64 -10.79
CA LYS A 108 -6.87 1.61 -10.49
C LYS A 108 -5.71 1.52 -11.48
N VAL A 109 -5.28 0.31 -11.82
CA VAL A 109 -4.23 0.08 -12.83
C VAL A 109 -4.64 0.67 -14.18
N ALA A 110 -5.89 0.46 -14.60
CA ALA A 110 -6.39 0.97 -15.87
C ALA A 110 -6.49 2.50 -15.92
N LEU A 111 -6.88 3.13 -14.80
CA LEU A 111 -7.07 4.58 -14.73
C LEU A 111 -5.77 5.35 -14.53
N TYR A 112 -4.74 4.73 -13.95
CA TYR A 112 -3.47 5.38 -13.63
C TYR A 112 -2.28 4.59 -14.20
N PRO A 113 -2.09 4.61 -15.54
CA PRO A 113 -1.07 3.78 -16.18
C PRO A 113 0.36 4.15 -15.76
N GLN A 114 0.63 5.41 -15.46
CA GLN A 114 1.96 5.82 -14.98
C GLN A 114 2.23 5.25 -13.58
N TRP A 115 1.26 5.32 -12.69
CA TRP A 115 1.35 4.71 -11.37
C TRP A 115 1.61 3.21 -11.47
N ALA A 116 0.88 2.52 -12.34
CA ALA A 116 1.05 1.08 -12.57
C ALA A 116 2.45 0.75 -13.10
N ALA A 117 2.99 1.58 -14.00
CA ALA A 117 4.33 1.40 -14.56
C ALA A 117 5.42 1.59 -13.50
N GLU A 118 5.24 2.51 -12.57
CA GLU A 118 6.20 2.74 -11.47
C GLU A 118 6.13 1.64 -10.42
N LEU A 119 4.94 1.15 -10.13
CA LEU A 119 4.71 0.11 -9.12
C LEU A 119 5.16 -1.27 -9.61
N GLY A 120 4.88 -1.62 -10.85
CA GLY A 120 5.08 -2.95 -11.40
C GLY A 120 6.45 -3.57 -11.10
N PRO A 121 7.57 -2.86 -11.38
CA PRO A 121 8.91 -3.40 -11.12
C PRO A 121 9.21 -3.68 -9.64
N LEU A 122 8.49 -3.07 -8.72
CA LEU A 122 8.69 -3.21 -7.27
C LEU A 122 7.88 -4.37 -6.69
N LEU A 123 6.82 -4.81 -7.39
CA LEU A 123 5.92 -5.83 -6.88
C LEU A 123 6.58 -7.20 -6.84
N GLU A 124 6.39 -7.88 -5.70
CA GLU A 124 6.75 -9.27 -5.52
C GLU A 124 5.51 -10.10 -5.19
N ALA A 125 5.56 -11.38 -5.54
CA ALA A 125 4.54 -12.33 -5.14
C ALA A 125 4.49 -12.44 -3.61
N SER A 126 3.29 -12.36 -3.06
CA SER A 126 3.08 -12.49 -1.61
C SER A 126 2.94 -13.95 -1.20
#